data_2c784051029f52b6900aacc00274a875
#
_entry.id   2c784051029f52b6900aacc00274a875
#
_cell.length_a   1.000
_cell.length_b   1.000
_cell.length_c   1.000
_cell.angle_alpha   90.00
_cell.angle_beta   90.00
_cell.angle_gamma   90.00
#
_symmetry.space_group_name_H-M   'P 1'
#
loop_
_entity.id
_entity.type
_entity.pdbx_description
1 polymer ?
#
loop_
_entity_poly.entity_id
_entity_poly.type
_entity_poly.pdbx_seq_one_letter_code
_entity_poly.pdbx_strand_id
1 'polypeptide(L)'
;MLSRTHATVGATAALAVACVTCVDPVMSVVAGGLGGLAPDVDSKRSKGSQFAIRFTVAVVIGVAAMIIRGKQTGIGIELSKNVIALIALAALLMWGHNQKHRGPTHSLVCMVLFSLPVFALQLTWGIAWLVGYASHLAIDLLNTRGEQLLFPSSKRFCFNVCKAGGVVDNALGTCACLVLVVAFAVKFV
;
A
#
# COMPACT_ATOMS: atom_id res chain seq x y z
N MET A 1 2.76 6.56 12.27
CA MET A 1 1.61 6.12 13.13
C MET A 1 1.61 4.61 13.29
N LEU A 2 0.57 3.98 13.89
CA LEU A 2 0.48 2.52 13.96
C LEU A 2 0.06 1.94 12.61
N SER A 3 0.59 0.77 12.24
CA SER A 3 0.24 0.12 10.95
C SER A 3 -1.27 -0.11 10.79
N ARG A 4 -2.00 -0.38 11.88
CA ARG A 4 -3.47 -0.51 11.85
C ARG A 4 -4.16 0.79 11.45
N THR A 5 -3.68 1.95 11.95
CA THR A 5 -4.20 3.26 11.61
C THR A 5 -4.00 3.55 10.12
N HIS A 6 -2.79 3.29 9.59
CA HIS A 6 -2.51 3.45 8.16
C HIS A 6 -3.41 2.57 7.29
N ALA A 7 -3.58 1.30 7.65
CA ALA A 7 -4.43 0.37 6.91
C ALA A 7 -5.90 0.81 6.91
N THR A 8 -6.45 1.18 8.09
CA THR A 8 -7.86 1.58 8.20
C THR A 8 -8.13 2.91 7.51
N VAL A 9 -7.26 3.92 7.68
CA VAL A 9 -7.42 5.22 7.01
C VAL A 9 -7.29 5.06 5.50
N GLY A 10 -6.31 4.27 5.02
CA GLY A 10 -6.15 3.98 3.59
C GLY A 10 -7.35 3.27 2.97
N ALA A 11 -7.89 2.26 3.67
CA ALA A 11 -9.08 1.54 3.26
C ALA A 11 -10.32 2.45 3.21
N THR A 12 -10.50 3.29 4.24
CA THR A 12 -11.64 4.24 4.32
C THR A 12 -11.57 5.30 3.24
N ALA A 13 -10.38 5.87 2.99
CA ALA A 13 -10.18 6.85 1.94
C ALA A 13 -10.45 6.26 0.55
N ALA A 14 -9.99 5.05 0.29
CA ALA A 14 -10.27 4.35 -0.96
C ALA A 14 -11.75 3.98 -1.13
N LEU A 15 -12.44 3.60 -0.05
CA LEU A 15 -13.89 3.38 -0.07
C LEU A 15 -14.66 4.66 -0.42
N ALA A 16 -14.26 5.80 0.16
CA ALA A 16 -14.90 7.08 -0.15
C ALA A 16 -14.77 7.42 -1.66
N VAL A 17 -13.60 7.19 -2.25
CA VAL A 17 -13.41 7.36 -3.70
C VAL A 17 -14.24 6.35 -4.49
N ALA A 18 -14.31 5.09 -4.08
CA ALA A 18 -15.12 4.06 -4.74
C ALA A 18 -16.62 4.39 -4.71
N CYS A 19 -17.12 4.99 -3.64
CA CYS A 19 -18.52 5.42 -3.54
C CYS A 19 -18.86 6.52 -4.55
N VAL A 20 -17.93 7.44 -4.81
CA VAL A 20 -18.13 8.54 -5.79
C VAL A 20 -17.97 8.06 -7.23
N THR A 21 -17.06 7.12 -7.46
CA THR A 21 -16.71 6.64 -8.81
C THR A 21 -17.47 5.38 -9.25
N CYS A 22 -18.39 4.87 -8.43
CA CYS A 22 -19.17 3.65 -8.69
C CYS A 22 -18.30 2.40 -9.00
N VAL A 23 -17.12 2.31 -8.39
CA VAL A 23 -16.19 1.18 -8.52
C VAL A 23 -16.47 0.15 -7.43
N ASP A 24 -15.99 -1.10 -7.64
CA ASP A 24 -16.09 -2.17 -6.64
C ASP A 24 -15.51 -1.72 -5.28
N PRO A 25 -16.35 -1.61 -4.24
CA PRO A 25 -15.93 -1.12 -2.94
C PRO A 25 -15.03 -2.12 -2.20
N VAL A 26 -15.23 -3.43 -2.39
CA VAL A 26 -14.46 -4.46 -1.68
C VAL A 26 -13.00 -4.43 -2.13
N MET A 27 -12.77 -4.46 -3.45
CA MET A 27 -11.42 -4.41 -4.00
C MET A 27 -10.76 -3.05 -3.74
N SER A 28 -11.53 -1.96 -3.73
CA SER A 28 -11.01 -0.63 -3.39
C SER A 28 -10.53 -0.56 -1.93
N VAL A 29 -11.28 -1.13 -0.99
CA VAL A 29 -10.88 -1.21 0.43
C VAL A 29 -9.61 -2.05 0.61
N VAL A 30 -9.53 -3.20 -0.06
CA VAL A 30 -8.34 -4.07 0.00
C VAL A 30 -7.11 -3.34 -0.58
N ALA A 31 -7.23 -2.80 -1.79
CA ALA A 31 -6.13 -2.10 -2.44
C ALA A 31 -5.71 -0.84 -1.67
N GLY A 32 -6.68 -0.06 -1.15
CA GLY A 32 -6.40 1.13 -0.34
C GLY A 32 -5.74 0.81 1.00
N GLY A 33 -6.19 -0.25 1.67
CA GLY A 33 -5.56 -0.72 2.91
C GLY A 33 -4.11 -1.19 2.70
N LEU A 34 -3.86 -1.93 1.61
CA LEU A 34 -2.51 -2.36 1.23
C LEU A 34 -1.63 -1.18 0.81
N GLY A 35 -2.17 -0.23 0.04
CA GLY A 35 -1.51 1.02 -0.31
C GLY A 35 -1.11 1.83 0.93
N GLY A 36 -2.02 1.88 1.94
CA GLY A 36 -1.74 2.49 3.24
C GLY A 36 -0.66 1.79 4.07
N LEU A 37 -0.34 0.54 3.78
CA LEU A 37 0.77 -0.19 4.42
C LEU A 37 2.08 -0.15 3.62
N ALA A 38 2.01 0.22 2.34
CA ALA A 38 3.14 0.11 1.43
C ALA A 38 4.35 0.98 1.82
N PRO A 39 4.24 2.24 2.29
CA PRO A 39 5.40 3.00 2.73
C PRO A 39 6.17 2.34 3.87
N ASP A 40 5.47 1.69 4.80
CA ASP A 40 6.01 1.05 6.00
C ASP A 40 6.76 -0.28 5.72
N VAL A 41 6.96 -0.67 4.45
CA VAL A 41 7.77 -1.86 4.10
C VAL A 41 9.22 -1.72 4.57
N ASP A 42 9.71 -0.49 4.73
CA ASP A 42 11.04 -0.15 5.23
C ASP A 42 11.21 -0.39 6.75
N SER A 43 10.13 -0.61 7.47
CA SER A 43 10.14 -0.93 8.90
C SER A 43 10.05 -2.44 9.11
N LYS A 44 11.17 -3.10 9.42
CA LYS A 44 11.31 -4.58 9.49
C LYS A 44 10.27 -5.29 10.39
N ARG A 45 9.67 -4.60 11.35
CA ARG A 45 8.66 -5.15 12.27
C ARG A 45 7.24 -4.75 11.92
N SER A 46 7.04 -3.95 10.87
CA SER A 46 5.72 -3.47 10.46
C SER A 46 4.89 -4.57 9.77
N LYS A 47 3.58 -4.36 9.71
CA LYS A 47 2.66 -5.20 8.91
C LYS A 47 2.95 -5.07 7.41
N GLY A 48 3.35 -3.87 6.95
CA GLY A 48 3.76 -3.63 5.56
C GLY A 48 4.95 -4.48 5.16
N SER A 49 6.00 -4.55 6.00
CA SER A 49 7.18 -5.38 5.76
C SER A 49 6.83 -6.88 5.70
N GLN A 50 6.00 -7.37 6.62
CA GLN A 50 5.55 -8.77 6.61
C GLN A 50 4.74 -9.09 5.35
N PHE A 51 3.87 -8.17 4.92
CA PHE A 51 3.13 -8.28 3.67
C PHE A 51 4.09 -8.35 2.47
N ALA A 52 5.06 -7.43 2.38
CA ALA A 52 6.03 -7.39 1.29
C ALA A 52 6.79 -8.71 1.12
N ILE A 53 7.27 -9.29 2.22
CA ILE A 53 7.99 -10.57 2.20
C ILE A 53 7.06 -11.69 1.72
N ARG A 54 5.87 -11.83 2.32
CA ARG A 54 4.92 -12.89 1.97
C ARG A 54 4.46 -12.78 0.51
N PHE A 55 4.16 -11.56 0.06
CA PHE A 55 3.78 -11.30 -1.32
C PHE A 55 4.89 -11.68 -2.30
N THR A 56 6.14 -11.27 -2.02
CA THR A 56 7.30 -11.61 -2.86
C THR A 56 7.51 -13.11 -2.94
N VAL A 57 7.42 -13.82 -1.80
CA VAL A 57 7.53 -15.28 -1.77
C VAL A 57 6.43 -15.92 -2.63
N ALA A 58 5.18 -15.46 -2.52
CA ALA A 58 4.07 -15.98 -3.32
C ALA A 58 4.29 -15.74 -4.83
N VAL A 59 4.78 -14.55 -5.22
CA VAL A 59 5.12 -14.25 -6.62
C VAL A 59 6.23 -15.16 -7.13
N VAL A 60 7.30 -15.35 -6.36
CA VAL A 60 8.42 -16.24 -6.73
C VAL A 60 7.95 -17.69 -6.91
N ILE A 61 7.15 -18.20 -5.97
CA ILE A 61 6.58 -19.56 -6.07
C ILE A 61 5.69 -19.68 -7.32
N GLY A 62 4.82 -18.70 -7.56
CA GLY A 62 3.94 -18.68 -8.73
C GLY A 62 4.70 -18.69 -10.05
N VAL A 63 5.72 -17.86 -10.17
CA VAL A 63 6.59 -17.81 -11.38
C VAL A 63 7.37 -19.13 -11.55
N ALA A 64 7.92 -19.68 -10.47
CA ALA A 64 8.61 -20.97 -10.51
C ALA A 64 7.67 -22.10 -10.96
N ALA A 65 6.44 -22.15 -10.44
CA ALA A 65 5.45 -23.12 -10.83
C ALA A 65 5.06 -22.97 -12.34
N MET A 66 4.93 -21.75 -12.85
CA MET A 66 4.71 -21.49 -14.27
C MET A 66 5.86 -22.02 -15.13
N ILE A 67 7.12 -21.81 -14.71
CA ILE A 67 8.31 -22.30 -15.42
C ILE A 67 8.34 -23.82 -15.46
N ILE A 68 8.11 -24.49 -14.33
CA ILE A 68 8.09 -25.95 -14.23
C ILE A 68 6.99 -26.53 -15.13
N ARG A 69 5.78 -25.96 -15.05
CA ARG A 69 4.65 -26.41 -15.88
C ARG A 69 4.92 -26.20 -17.39
N GLY A 70 5.49 -25.06 -17.77
CA GLY A 70 5.87 -24.81 -19.18
C GLY A 70 6.88 -25.84 -19.72
N LYS A 71 7.89 -26.21 -18.91
CA LYS A 71 8.85 -27.27 -19.26
C LYS A 71 8.19 -28.65 -19.40
N GLN A 72 7.23 -28.99 -18.54
CA GLN A 72 6.53 -30.27 -18.58
C GLN A 72 5.57 -30.38 -19.76
N THR A 73 4.92 -29.29 -20.14
CA THR A 73 3.91 -29.28 -21.21
C THR A 73 4.48 -28.93 -22.58
N GLY A 74 5.74 -28.51 -22.67
CA GLY A 74 6.35 -28.00 -23.91
C GLY A 74 5.77 -26.68 -24.40
N ILE A 75 4.90 -26.04 -23.60
CA ILE A 75 4.30 -24.75 -23.93
C ILE A 75 5.28 -23.64 -23.56
N GLY A 76 5.56 -22.74 -24.51
CA GLY A 76 6.39 -21.56 -24.25
C GLY A 76 5.81 -20.68 -23.12
N ILE A 77 6.70 -20.11 -22.28
CA ILE A 77 6.29 -19.24 -21.18
C ILE A 77 6.07 -17.84 -21.74
N GLU A 78 4.80 -17.45 -21.90
CA GLU A 78 4.46 -16.06 -22.15
C GLU A 78 4.24 -15.32 -20.82
N LEU A 79 5.10 -14.35 -20.54
CA LEU A 79 4.93 -13.43 -19.41
C LEU A 79 3.84 -12.42 -19.75
N SER A 80 2.62 -12.69 -19.27
CA SER A 80 1.53 -11.72 -19.43
C SER A 80 1.85 -10.40 -18.69
N LYS A 81 1.23 -9.31 -19.12
CA LYS A 81 1.37 -7.99 -18.48
C LYS A 81 1.14 -8.05 -16.96
N ASN A 82 0.21 -8.88 -16.52
CA ASN A 82 -0.13 -9.03 -15.10
C ASN A 82 1.01 -9.69 -14.31
N VAL A 83 1.65 -10.71 -14.88
CA VAL A 83 2.81 -11.37 -14.25
C VAL A 83 3.97 -10.39 -14.15
N ILE A 84 4.24 -9.59 -15.20
CA ILE A 84 5.28 -8.56 -15.19
C ILE A 84 4.98 -7.52 -14.11
N ALA A 85 3.72 -7.06 -13.99
CA ALA A 85 3.31 -6.10 -12.98
C ALA A 85 3.48 -6.64 -11.55
N LEU A 86 3.13 -7.92 -11.30
CA LEU A 86 3.33 -8.55 -10.00
C LEU A 86 4.82 -8.67 -9.64
N ILE A 87 5.67 -9.06 -10.60
CA ILE A 87 7.12 -9.12 -10.41
C ILE A 87 7.69 -7.72 -10.11
N ALA A 88 7.26 -6.71 -10.86
CA ALA A 88 7.70 -5.33 -10.65
C ALA A 88 7.28 -4.82 -9.26
N LEU A 89 6.04 -5.09 -8.83
CA LEU A 89 5.58 -4.72 -7.49
C LEU A 89 6.39 -5.44 -6.40
N ALA A 90 6.64 -6.74 -6.56
CA ALA A 90 7.46 -7.52 -5.61
C ALA A 90 8.88 -6.95 -5.51
N ALA A 91 9.50 -6.62 -6.65
CA ALA A 91 10.83 -6.02 -6.69
C ALA A 91 10.88 -4.66 -5.98
N LEU A 92 9.88 -3.78 -6.22
CA LEU A 92 9.76 -2.49 -5.55
C LEU A 92 9.54 -2.63 -4.04
N LEU A 93 8.67 -3.54 -3.61
CA LEU A 93 8.43 -3.82 -2.20
C LEU A 93 9.70 -4.32 -1.49
N MET A 94 10.45 -5.22 -2.13
CA MET A 94 11.74 -5.71 -1.58
C MET A 94 12.84 -4.65 -1.60
N TRP A 95 12.88 -3.79 -2.64
CA TRP A 95 13.76 -2.64 -2.62
C TRP A 95 13.42 -1.70 -1.47
N GLY A 96 12.13 -1.38 -1.27
CA GLY A 96 11.63 -0.55 -0.18
C GLY A 96 11.95 -1.14 1.20
N HIS A 97 11.83 -2.48 1.36
CA HIS A 97 12.16 -3.19 2.60
C HIS A 97 13.63 -2.98 3.05
N ASN A 98 14.53 -2.75 2.10
CA ASN A 98 15.94 -2.52 2.38
C ASN A 98 16.31 -1.03 2.57
N GLN A 99 15.33 -0.12 2.52
CA GLN A 99 15.57 1.31 2.73
C GLN A 99 15.59 1.68 4.22
N LYS A 100 16.09 2.89 4.50
CA LYS A 100 16.01 3.47 5.85
C LYS A 100 14.56 3.87 6.14
N HIS A 101 14.08 3.54 7.34
CA HIS A 101 12.73 3.91 7.77
C HIS A 101 12.48 5.42 7.67
N ARG A 102 11.33 5.80 7.09
CA ARG A 102 10.93 7.17 6.75
C ARG A 102 11.88 7.85 5.74
N GLY A 103 12.52 7.04 4.92
CA GLY A 103 13.36 7.47 3.81
C GLY A 103 12.59 7.53 2.49
N PRO A 104 13.17 7.00 1.40
CA PRO A 104 12.60 7.11 0.05
C PRO A 104 11.16 6.60 -0.07
N THR A 105 10.80 5.52 0.64
CA THR A 105 9.45 4.94 0.63
C THR A 105 8.38 5.91 1.13
N HIS A 106 8.73 6.89 1.98
CA HIS A 106 7.84 7.93 2.46
C HIS A 106 7.94 9.20 1.60
N SER A 107 7.93 9.04 0.27
CA SER A 107 8.03 10.15 -0.67
C SER A 107 6.97 10.10 -1.77
N LEU A 108 6.68 11.25 -2.37
CA LEU A 108 5.77 11.36 -3.51
C LEU A 108 6.27 10.57 -4.73
N VAL A 109 7.60 10.52 -4.94
CA VAL A 109 8.20 9.74 -6.03
C VAL A 109 7.92 8.25 -5.84
N CYS A 110 8.14 7.71 -4.65
CA CYS A 110 7.87 6.31 -4.38
C CYS A 110 6.37 6.00 -4.36
N MET A 111 5.52 6.93 -3.94
CA MET A 111 4.07 6.80 -4.07
C MET A 111 3.67 6.52 -5.52
N VAL A 112 4.20 7.27 -6.47
CA VAL A 112 3.93 7.04 -7.90
C VAL A 112 4.53 5.71 -8.35
N LEU A 113 5.83 5.46 -8.07
CA LEU A 113 6.53 4.27 -8.52
C LEU A 113 5.86 2.96 -8.05
N PHE A 114 5.44 2.88 -6.79
CA PHE A 114 4.77 1.70 -6.25
C PHE A 114 3.34 1.53 -6.78
N SER A 115 2.71 2.62 -7.22
CA SER A 115 1.36 2.58 -7.80
C SER A 115 1.37 2.10 -9.25
N LEU A 116 2.43 2.35 -10.04
CA LEU A 116 2.50 1.98 -11.46
C LEU A 116 2.19 0.50 -11.73
N PRO A 117 2.79 -0.47 -11.04
CA PRO A 117 2.47 -1.89 -11.25
C PRO A 117 1.01 -2.20 -10.93
N VAL A 118 0.42 -1.56 -9.90
CA VAL A 118 -0.98 -1.79 -9.53
C VAL A 118 -1.92 -1.19 -10.58
N PHE A 119 -1.59 -0.04 -11.15
CA PHE A 119 -2.29 0.52 -12.33
C PHE A 119 -2.21 -0.39 -13.56
N ALA A 120 -1.08 -1.05 -13.77
CA ALA A 120 -0.91 -2.00 -14.88
C ALA A 120 -1.77 -3.26 -14.68
N LEU A 121 -2.04 -3.68 -13.43
CA LEU A 121 -2.98 -4.75 -13.14
C LEU A 121 -4.41 -4.31 -13.44
N GLN A 122 -4.86 -3.22 -12.83
CA GLN A 122 -6.19 -2.65 -13.04
C GLN A 122 -6.23 -1.17 -12.59
N LEU A 123 -6.83 -0.32 -13.40
CA LEU A 123 -6.91 1.12 -13.15
C LEU A 123 -7.53 1.46 -11.79
N THR A 124 -8.65 0.83 -11.48
CA THR A 124 -9.40 1.07 -10.22
C THR A 124 -8.64 0.68 -8.97
N TRP A 125 -7.90 -0.44 -9.03
CA TRP A 125 -7.02 -0.87 -7.94
C TRP A 125 -5.83 0.08 -7.78
N GLY A 126 -5.27 0.56 -8.90
CA GLY A 126 -4.20 1.55 -8.89
C GLY A 126 -4.63 2.87 -8.23
N ILE A 127 -5.84 3.35 -8.53
CA ILE A 127 -6.40 4.55 -7.88
C ILE A 127 -6.57 4.32 -6.38
N ALA A 128 -7.18 3.21 -5.98
CA ALA A 128 -7.39 2.88 -4.57
C ALA A 128 -6.07 2.73 -3.79
N TRP A 129 -5.08 2.07 -4.39
CA TRP A 129 -3.73 1.94 -3.85
C TRP A 129 -3.06 3.30 -3.68
N LEU A 130 -3.11 4.15 -4.71
CA LEU A 130 -2.53 5.50 -4.70
C LEU A 130 -3.15 6.35 -3.58
N VAL A 131 -4.49 6.31 -3.44
CA VAL A 131 -5.21 7.00 -2.37
C VAL A 131 -4.79 6.49 -1.00
N GLY A 132 -4.68 5.18 -0.82
CA GLY A 132 -4.18 4.57 0.41
C GLY A 132 -2.75 4.99 0.74
N TYR A 133 -1.86 5.00 -0.24
CA TYR A 133 -0.47 5.46 -0.08
C TYR A 133 -0.40 6.95 0.27
N ALA A 134 -1.17 7.78 -0.43
CA ALA A 134 -1.26 9.22 -0.15
C ALA A 134 -1.78 9.50 1.26
N SER A 135 -2.79 8.74 1.72
CA SER A 135 -3.33 8.86 3.08
C SER A 135 -2.28 8.52 4.15
N HIS A 136 -1.43 7.51 3.89
CA HIS A 136 -0.31 7.19 4.78
C HIS A 136 0.64 8.39 4.94
N LEU A 137 1.11 8.96 3.82
CA LEU A 137 2.00 10.12 3.86
C LEU A 137 1.34 11.29 4.58
N ALA A 138 0.05 11.57 4.30
CA ALA A 138 -0.67 12.67 4.92
C ALA A 138 -0.77 12.55 6.44
N ILE A 139 -1.12 11.36 6.97
CA ILE A 139 -1.23 11.18 8.42
C ILE A 139 0.13 11.05 9.12
N ASP A 140 1.16 10.56 8.42
CA ASP A 140 2.51 10.49 8.99
C ASP A 140 3.18 11.88 9.07
N LEU A 141 2.77 12.85 8.25
CA LEU A 141 3.16 14.25 8.42
C LEU A 141 2.70 14.83 9.77
N LEU A 142 1.62 14.32 10.36
CA LEU A 142 1.17 14.74 11.70
C LEU A 142 2.10 14.25 12.81
N ASN A 143 2.95 13.26 12.53
CA ASN A 143 3.85 12.67 13.52
C ASN A 143 5.01 13.62 13.86
N THR A 144 5.63 13.38 15.02
CA THR A 144 6.84 14.09 15.48
C THR A 144 8.09 13.74 14.70
N ARG A 145 8.11 12.59 14.02
CA ARG A 145 9.25 12.16 13.20
C ARG A 145 8.98 12.52 11.74
N GLY A 146 9.82 13.37 11.17
CA GLY A 146 9.68 13.83 9.79
C GLY A 146 9.90 12.74 8.75
N GLU A 147 9.26 12.91 7.58
CA GLU A 147 9.39 12.06 6.39
C GLU A 147 10.14 12.78 5.27
N GLN A 148 10.79 12.00 4.42
CA GLN A 148 11.51 12.49 3.23
C GLN A 148 10.55 12.64 2.03
N LEU A 149 9.55 13.53 2.17
CA LEU A 149 8.47 13.67 1.21
C LEU A 149 8.94 14.00 -0.21
N LEU A 150 10.00 14.79 -0.34
CA LEU A 150 10.54 15.26 -1.61
C LEU A 150 11.87 14.56 -1.97
N PHE A 151 11.90 13.20 -1.87
CA PHE A 151 13.05 12.44 -2.34
C PHE A 151 13.37 12.79 -3.81
N PRO A 152 14.65 12.99 -4.21
CA PRO A 152 15.90 12.64 -3.48
C PRO A 152 16.39 13.71 -2.48
N SER A 153 15.68 14.83 -2.28
CA SER A 153 16.04 15.81 -1.25
C SER A 153 16.06 15.16 0.14
N SER A 154 17.09 15.45 0.93
CA SER A 154 17.20 14.95 2.31
C SER A 154 16.34 15.71 3.32
N LYS A 155 15.61 16.75 2.89
CA LYS A 155 14.73 17.53 3.77
C LYS A 155 13.61 16.67 4.30
N ARG A 156 13.32 16.79 5.61
CA ARG A 156 12.24 16.08 6.28
C ARG A 156 11.14 17.05 6.68
N PHE A 157 9.90 16.60 6.50
CA PHE A 157 8.69 17.37 6.79
C PHE A 157 7.91 16.71 7.90
N CYS A 158 7.41 17.47 8.87
CA CYS A 158 6.47 17.04 9.90
C CYS A 158 5.73 18.25 10.49
N PHE A 159 4.51 18.01 10.97
CA PHE A 159 3.74 19.03 11.70
C PHE A 159 3.86 18.92 13.21
N ASN A 160 4.45 17.83 13.72
CA ASN A 160 4.69 17.60 15.15
C ASN A 160 3.43 17.65 16.03
N VAL A 161 2.30 17.15 15.52
CA VAL A 161 0.99 17.20 16.20
C VAL A 161 0.80 16.03 17.16
N CYS A 162 1.26 14.82 16.79
CA CYS A 162 0.98 13.61 17.55
C CYS A 162 2.16 12.62 17.57
N LYS A 163 2.10 11.67 18.51
CA LYS A 163 3.05 10.55 18.59
C LYS A 163 2.37 9.26 18.15
N ALA A 164 3.13 8.37 17.50
CA ALA A 164 2.66 7.03 17.15
C ALA A 164 2.20 6.28 18.42
N GLY A 165 1.00 5.68 18.35
CA GLY A 165 0.38 5.02 19.50
C GLY A 165 -0.25 5.96 20.53
N GLY A 166 -0.18 7.29 20.34
CA GLY A 166 -0.83 8.28 21.19
C GLY A 166 -2.36 8.35 20.96
N VAL A 167 -3.00 9.25 21.74
CA VAL A 167 -4.47 9.42 21.70
C VAL A 167 -4.97 9.77 20.30
N VAL A 168 -4.30 10.69 19.61
CA VAL A 168 -4.67 11.13 18.25
C VAL A 168 -4.56 9.99 17.26
N ASP A 169 -3.46 9.21 17.30
CA ASP A 169 -3.27 8.05 16.41
C ASP A 169 -4.35 6.99 16.62
N ASN A 170 -4.65 6.65 17.88
CA ASN A 170 -5.69 5.69 18.21
C ASN A 170 -7.10 6.20 17.83
N ALA A 171 -7.39 7.48 18.07
CA ALA A 171 -8.67 8.09 17.68
C ALA A 171 -8.86 8.06 16.16
N LEU A 172 -7.85 8.46 15.38
CA LEU A 172 -7.89 8.41 13.92
C LEU A 172 -8.17 6.99 13.42
N GLY A 173 -7.43 6.00 13.94
CA GLY A 173 -7.63 4.60 13.54
C GLY A 173 -9.02 4.07 13.90
N THR A 174 -9.54 4.42 15.08
CA THR A 174 -10.87 4.00 15.53
C THR A 174 -11.97 4.69 14.71
N CYS A 175 -11.88 6.01 14.50
CA CYS A 175 -12.84 6.74 13.68
C CYS A 175 -12.86 6.22 12.23
N ALA A 176 -11.70 5.99 11.63
CA ALA A 176 -11.62 5.42 10.29
C ALA A 176 -12.25 4.03 10.22
N CYS A 177 -12.02 3.18 11.23
CA CYS A 177 -12.63 1.85 11.31
C CYS A 177 -14.16 1.94 11.43
N LEU A 178 -14.68 2.83 12.27
CA LEU A 178 -16.12 3.03 12.42
C LEU A 178 -16.75 3.54 11.12
N VAL A 179 -16.15 4.53 10.47
CA VAL A 179 -16.63 5.04 9.17
C VAL A 179 -16.64 3.92 8.13
N LEU A 180 -15.58 3.08 8.09
CA LEU A 180 -15.50 1.96 7.18
C LEU A 180 -16.66 0.98 7.40
N VAL A 181 -16.91 0.58 8.65
CA VAL A 181 -17.99 -0.37 9.01
C VAL A 181 -19.36 0.22 8.67
N VAL A 182 -19.62 1.48 9.02
CA VAL A 182 -20.91 2.15 8.73
C VAL A 182 -21.12 2.28 7.22
N ALA A 183 -20.10 2.70 6.46
CA ALA A 183 -20.21 2.85 5.02
C ALA A 183 -20.45 1.51 4.30
N PHE A 184 -19.84 0.41 4.79
CA PHE A 184 -20.16 -0.93 4.31
C PHE A 184 -21.59 -1.34 4.66
N ALA A 185 -22.03 -1.15 5.91
CA ALA A 185 -23.38 -1.48 6.32
C ALA A 185 -24.43 -0.74 5.48
N VAL A 186 -24.26 0.55 5.25
CA VAL A 186 -25.20 1.37 4.43
C VAL A 186 -25.21 0.94 2.96
N LYS A 187 -24.08 0.47 2.41
CA LYS A 187 -24.00 0.10 1.00
C LYS A 187 -24.55 -1.31 0.72
N PHE A 188 -24.57 -2.21 1.70
CA PHE A 188 -24.99 -3.61 1.55
C PHE A 188 -26.31 -3.95 2.27
N VAL A 189 -26.93 -2.99 2.93
CA VAL A 189 -28.30 -3.04 3.47
C VAL A 189 -29.22 -2.22 2.56
#